data_5e94cfb79966b24fda6c861eceab6883
#
_entry.id   5e94cfb79966b24fda6c861eceab6883
#
_cell.length_a   1.000
_cell.length_b   1.000
_cell.length_c   1.000
_cell.angle_alpha   90.00
_cell.angle_beta   90.00
_cell.angle_gamma   90.00
#
_symmetry.space_group_name_H-M   'P 1'
#
loop_
_entity.id
_entity.type
_entity.pdbx_description
1 polymer ?
#
loop_
_entity_poly.entity_id
_entity_poly.type
_entity_poly.pdbx_seq_one_letter_code
_entity_poly.pdbx_strand_id
1 'polypeptide(L)'
;MKIAYLVNQYPQPSHSFIRREITALESLGVTVDRFTLRASDGTLVDPRDQAEKTKARVILGVGPIGLALATMKTALSRPAAFGRALRLAIRIGKRSERGRINNLIYLAEACVLRQWLAEAKIPHIHAHFGTNSTAVAMLCRVLGGPTYSFTAHGPEEFDKPMAIRLDEKINHAAFVVGISNFGRSQLCRWCEFDQWDKIKVVGCGVDELFLDQDPSALPPIPEAPRFVCVGRLVPQKGQMLLLEAVAKLAEQGVRIELTFAGDGALRPALEKRIAELKLGDRVRLGGWMSNEQVRAELLNSRAMVLPSFAEGLPVVIMEALALHRPVVTTRIAGTPELVTDKCGWVVTAGSVDELADALRKASSATYEELARMGAEGARRVQERHNSRTEASRLMRLFEQAVTI
;
A
#
# COMPACT_ATOMS: atom_id res chain seq x y z
N MET A 1 24.01 2.38 -7.30
CA MET A 1 23.35 1.11 -7.68
C MET A 1 22.13 1.41 -8.54
N LYS A 2 21.84 0.56 -9.55
CA LYS A 2 20.66 0.70 -10.42
C LYS A 2 19.74 -0.50 -10.26
N ILE A 3 18.42 -0.26 -10.06
CA ILE A 3 17.39 -1.31 -9.89
C ILE A 3 16.15 -1.00 -10.72
N ALA A 4 15.30 -2.01 -10.94
CA ALA A 4 13.99 -1.83 -11.55
C ALA A 4 12.90 -1.99 -10.51
N TYR A 5 11.91 -1.10 -10.51
CA TYR A 5 10.63 -1.28 -9.82
C TYR A 5 9.58 -1.76 -10.81
N LEU A 6 8.81 -2.77 -10.40
CA LEU A 6 7.73 -3.35 -11.21
C LEU A 6 6.41 -3.33 -10.45
N VAL A 7 5.42 -2.64 -11.00
CA VAL A 7 4.08 -2.54 -10.41
C VAL A 7 3.04 -2.91 -11.46
N ASN A 8 1.86 -3.36 -11.05
CA ASN A 8 0.79 -3.67 -12.02
C ASN A 8 0.30 -2.41 -12.75
N GLN A 9 -0.06 -1.40 -11.98
CA GLN A 9 -0.43 -0.05 -12.44
C GLN A 9 0.25 0.98 -11.55
N TYR A 10 0.99 1.91 -12.15
CA TYR A 10 1.70 2.95 -11.43
C TYR A 10 1.86 4.19 -12.31
N PRO A 11 1.70 5.38 -11.73
CA PRO A 11 1.24 5.66 -10.37
C PRO A 11 -0.27 5.46 -10.18
N GLN A 12 -0.72 5.35 -8.92
CA GLN A 12 -2.12 5.35 -8.54
C GLN A 12 -2.30 6.25 -7.29
N PRO A 13 -3.46 6.90 -7.08
CA PRO A 13 -3.67 7.76 -5.93
C PRO A 13 -3.42 7.08 -4.57
N SER A 14 -3.68 5.77 -4.50
CA SER A 14 -3.45 4.96 -3.30
C SER A 14 -2.03 4.39 -3.18
N HIS A 15 -1.11 4.72 -4.11
CA HIS A 15 0.26 4.19 -4.15
C HIS A 15 1.33 5.25 -3.76
N SER A 16 0.95 6.29 -3.02
CA SER A 16 1.87 7.33 -2.54
C SER A 16 3.09 6.77 -1.80
N PHE A 17 2.92 5.65 -1.08
CA PHE A 17 4.00 4.97 -0.38
C PHE A 17 5.07 4.40 -1.32
N ILE A 18 4.71 3.90 -2.52
CA ILE A 18 5.68 3.44 -3.52
C ILE A 18 6.50 4.62 -4.04
N ARG A 19 5.84 5.75 -4.34
CA ARG A 19 6.53 6.96 -4.78
C ARG A 19 7.49 7.47 -3.70
N ARG A 20 7.06 7.52 -2.43
CA ARG A 20 7.89 7.93 -1.29
C ARG A 20 9.12 7.03 -1.13
N GLU A 21 8.94 5.71 -1.25
CA GLU A 21 10.03 4.74 -1.19
C GLU A 21 11.03 4.96 -2.33
N ILE A 22 10.55 5.14 -3.57
CA ILE A 22 11.39 5.44 -4.72
C ILE A 22 12.16 6.75 -4.52
N THR A 23 11.47 7.82 -4.11
CA THR A 23 12.10 9.13 -3.87
C THR A 23 13.18 9.04 -2.77
N ALA A 24 12.90 8.31 -1.69
CA ALA A 24 13.86 8.10 -0.62
C ALA A 24 15.07 7.29 -1.08
N LEU A 25 14.89 6.24 -1.88
CA LEU A 25 16.00 5.48 -2.47
C LEU A 25 16.84 6.35 -3.42
N GLU A 26 16.22 7.18 -4.24
CA GLU A 26 16.92 8.11 -5.13
C GLU A 26 17.74 9.15 -4.35
N SER A 27 17.21 9.63 -3.22
CA SER A 27 17.96 10.52 -2.31
C SER A 27 19.17 9.85 -1.66
N LEU A 28 19.19 8.52 -1.61
CA LEU A 28 20.32 7.70 -1.15
C LEU A 28 21.28 7.29 -2.28
N GLY A 29 21.10 7.81 -3.50
CA GLY A 29 21.96 7.53 -4.65
C GLY A 29 21.64 6.24 -5.41
N VAL A 30 20.47 5.64 -5.19
CA VAL A 30 19.97 4.50 -5.98
C VAL A 30 19.24 5.04 -7.21
N THR A 31 19.57 4.55 -8.41
CA THR A 31 18.80 4.84 -9.61
C THR A 31 17.68 3.81 -9.74
N VAL A 32 16.43 4.27 -9.81
CA VAL A 32 15.26 3.40 -9.92
C VAL A 32 14.58 3.58 -11.27
N ASP A 33 14.63 2.57 -12.15
CA ASP A 33 13.84 2.53 -13.37
C ASP A 33 12.43 1.99 -13.07
N ARG A 34 11.37 2.73 -13.47
CA ARG A 34 9.99 2.38 -13.19
C ARG A 34 9.39 1.62 -14.38
N PHE A 35 8.87 0.43 -14.09
CA PHE A 35 8.14 -0.40 -15.06
C PHE A 35 6.73 -0.69 -14.51
N THR A 36 5.76 -0.65 -15.39
CA THR A 36 4.39 -1.00 -15.06
C THR A 36 3.82 -1.95 -16.11
N LEU A 37 2.99 -2.89 -15.69
CA LEU A 37 2.35 -3.81 -16.64
C LEU A 37 1.34 -3.06 -17.50
N ARG A 38 0.51 -2.21 -16.88
CA ARG A 38 -0.55 -1.43 -17.52
C ARG A 38 -0.41 0.05 -17.22
N ALA A 39 -0.88 0.89 -18.11
CA ALA A 39 -0.97 2.32 -17.87
C ALA A 39 -1.89 2.61 -16.67
N SER A 40 -1.60 3.70 -15.96
CA SER A 40 -2.51 4.23 -14.95
C SER A 40 -3.79 4.72 -15.61
N ASP A 41 -4.93 4.25 -15.10
CA ASP A 41 -6.30 4.59 -15.56
C ASP A 41 -7.03 5.50 -14.56
N GLY A 42 -6.44 5.74 -13.39
CA GLY A 42 -7.03 6.59 -12.35
C GLY A 42 -6.81 8.08 -12.57
N THR A 43 -7.71 8.89 -12.01
CA THR A 43 -7.53 10.35 -11.92
C THR A 43 -6.42 10.66 -10.92
N LEU A 44 -5.30 11.17 -11.41
CA LEU A 44 -4.16 11.57 -10.58
C LEU A 44 -4.33 13.04 -10.18
N VAL A 45 -4.69 13.27 -8.93
CA VAL A 45 -4.90 14.61 -8.37
C VAL A 45 -3.59 15.24 -7.88
N ASP A 46 -2.67 14.41 -7.34
CA ASP A 46 -1.37 14.88 -6.85
C ASP A 46 -0.41 15.15 -8.03
N PRO A 47 0.16 16.36 -8.14
CA PRO A 47 1.11 16.69 -9.21
C PRO A 47 2.36 15.79 -9.24
N ARG A 48 2.78 15.28 -8.08
CA ARG A 48 3.92 14.36 -7.96
C ARG A 48 3.62 13.01 -8.60
N ASP A 49 2.38 12.52 -8.48
CA ASP A 49 1.96 11.30 -9.16
C ASP A 49 1.86 11.51 -10.68
N GLN A 50 1.41 12.69 -11.13
CA GLN A 50 1.43 13.04 -12.56
C GLN A 50 2.85 13.03 -13.13
N ALA A 51 3.83 13.56 -12.38
CA ALA A 51 5.24 13.54 -12.77
C ALA A 51 5.81 12.09 -12.83
N GLU A 52 5.43 11.22 -11.92
CA GLU A 52 5.85 9.80 -11.94
C GLU A 52 5.28 9.03 -13.15
N LYS A 53 4.09 9.39 -13.63
CA LYS A 53 3.47 8.78 -14.82
C LYS A 53 4.36 8.90 -16.06
N THR A 54 5.06 10.02 -16.21
CA THR A 54 5.96 10.25 -17.36
C THR A 54 7.24 9.42 -17.30
N LYS A 55 7.64 8.96 -16.11
CA LYS A 55 8.85 8.15 -15.89
C LYS A 55 8.60 6.65 -16.02
N ALA A 56 7.33 6.21 -15.92
CA ALA A 56 6.97 4.80 -15.92
C ALA A 56 6.86 4.23 -17.33
N ARG A 57 7.62 3.17 -17.61
CA ARG A 57 7.56 2.47 -18.90
C ARG A 57 6.54 1.35 -18.85
N VAL A 58 5.55 1.39 -19.75
CA VAL A 58 4.40 0.47 -19.78
C VAL A 58 4.70 -0.76 -20.64
N ILE A 59 4.70 -1.96 -20.04
CA ILE A 59 5.02 -3.22 -20.75
C ILE A 59 3.96 -3.54 -21.80
N LEU A 60 2.67 -3.49 -21.48
CA LEU A 60 1.60 -3.75 -22.43
C LEU A 60 1.47 -2.65 -23.50
N GLY A 61 2.17 -1.51 -23.34
CA GLY A 61 2.26 -0.46 -24.33
C GLY A 61 2.94 -0.89 -25.64
N VAL A 62 3.70 -2.00 -25.66
CA VAL A 62 4.27 -2.55 -26.90
C VAL A 62 3.21 -3.17 -27.83
N GLY A 63 2.00 -3.38 -27.34
CA GLY A 63 0.90 -4.00 -28.08
C GLY A 63 1.07 -5.50 -28.30
N PRO A 64 0.06 -6.17 -28.93
CA PRO A 64 0.09 -7.61 -29.13
C PRO A 64 1.24 -8.08 -30.04
N ILE A 65 1.56 -7.31 -31.06
CA ILE A 65 2.65 -7.63 -32.00
C ILE A 65 4.00 -7.56 -31.27
N GLY A 66 4.23 -6.51 -30.48
CA GLY A 66 5.46 -6.38 -29.67
C GLY A 66 5.63 -7.51 -28.67
N LEU A 67 4.55 -7.93 -28.00
CA LEU A 67 4.55 -9.10 -27.11
C LEU A 67 4.91 -10.38 -27.87
N ALA A 68 4.30 -10.63 -29.04
CA ALA A 68 4.57 -11.82 -29.85
C ALA A 68 6.03 -11.85 -30.33
N LEU A 69 6.55 -10.73 -30.82
CA LEU A 69 7.93 -10.62 -31.28
C LEU A 69 8.94 -10.83 -30.16
N ALA A 70 8.71 -10.24 -28.97
CA ALA A 70 9.57 -10.42 -27.82
C ALA A 70 9.57 -11.89 -27.34
N THR A 71 8.40 -12.52 -27.36
CA THR A 71 8.22 -13.93 -26.99
C THR A 71 8.98 -14.84 -27.97
N MET A 72 8.78 -14.64 -29.30
CA MET A 72 9.47 -15.41 -30.34
C MET A 72 10.98 -15.23 -30.25
N LYS A 73 11.48 -14.00 -30.15
CA LYS A 73 12.91 -13.70 -30.01
C LYS A 73 13.50 -14.40 -28.78
N THR A 74 12.77 -14.42 -27.65
CA THR A 74 13.23 -15.08 -26.44
C THR A 74 13.21 -16.60 -26.58
N ALA A 75 12.18 -17.18 -27.19
CA ALA A 75 12.08 -18.61 -27.43
C ALA A 75 13.21 -19.12 -28.34
N LEU A 76 13.56 -18.37 -29.37
CA LEU A 76 14.63 -18.73 -30.29
C LEU A 76 16.05 -18.53 -29.71
N SER A 77 16.28 -17.42 -28.99
CA SER A 77 17.58 -17.11 -28.39
C SER A 77 17.90 -17.86 -27.11
N ARG A 78 16.90 -18.34 -26.38
CA ARG A 78 17.04 -19.01 -25.08
C ARG A 78 16.05 -20.19 -24.91
N PRO A 79 16.07 -21.21 -25.80
CA PRO A 79 15.02 -22.24 -25.87
C PRO A 79 14.87 -23.02 -24.56
N ALA A 80 15.96 -23.39 -23.90
CA ALA A 80 15.92 -24.13 -22.64
C ALA A 80 15.30 -23.30 -21.47
N ALA A 81 15.67 -22.01 -21.37
CA ALA A 81 15.11 -21.11 -20.36
C ALA A 81 13.63 -20.82 -20.64
N PHE A 82 13.27 -20.60 -21.91
CA PHE A 82 11.90 -20.42 -22.33
C PHE A 82 11.03 -21.65 -22.02
N GLY A 83 11.52 -22.87 -22.32
CA GLY A 83 10.83 -24.12 -21.98
C GLY A 83 10.61 -24.30 -20.47
N ARG A 84 11.57 -23.90 -19.62
CA ARG A 84 11.39 -23.91 -18.16
C ARG A 84 10.32 -22.89 -17.73
N ALA A 85 10.40 -21.66 -18.22
CA ALA A 85 9.44 -20.59 -17.89
C ALA A 85 8.02 -20.93 -18.36
N LEU A 86 7.87 -21.52 -19.55
CA LEU A 86 6.59 -21.97 -20.10
C LEU A 86 5.98 -23.09 -19.21
N ARG A 87 6.77 -24.08 -18.83
CA ARG A 87 6.32 -25.15 -17.90
C ARG A 87 5.87 -24.57 -16.56
N LEU A 88 6.64 -23.60 -16.02
CA LEU A 88 6.27 -22.91 -14.79
C LEU A 88 4.95 -22.13 -14.97
N ALA A 89 4.82 -21.31 -16.03
CA ALA A 89 3.59 -20.55 -16.31
C ALA A 89 2.35 -21.44 -16.42
N ILE A 90 2.46 -22.60 -17.11
CA ILE A 90 1.37 -23.58 -17.22
C ILE A 90 1.06 -24.21 -15.85
N ARG A 91 2.09 -24.57 -15.07
CA ARG A 91 1.95 -25.19 -13.74
C ARG A 91 1.24 -24.27 -12.75
N ILE A 92 1.69 -23.02 -12.64
CA ILE A 92 1.06 -22.03 -11.75
C ILE A 92 -0.36 -21.68 -12.23
N GLY A 93 -0.57 -21.56 -13.56
CA GLY A 93 -1.86 -21.25 -14.15
C GLY A 93 -2.94 -22.31 -13.90
N LYS A 94 -2.58 -23.58 -13.67
CA LYS A 94 -3.54 -24.63 -13.31
C LYS A 94 -4.24 -24.41 -11.96
N ARG A 95 -3.57 -23.74 -11.02
CA ARG A 95 -4.05 -23.49 -9.65
C ARG A 95 -4.31 -22.01 -9.37
N SER A 96 -4.02 -21.13 -10.34
CA SER A 96 -4.24 -19.69 -10.19
C SER A 96 -5.69 -19.33 -10.52
N GLU A 97 -6.28 -18.38 -9.76
CA GLU A 97 -7.59 -17.83 -10.09
C GLU A 97 -7.62 -17.15 -11.47
N ARG A 98 -6.49 -16.66 -11.95
CA ARG A 98 -6.36 -16.02 -13.27
C ARG A 98 -6.30 -17.01 -14.42
N GLY A 99 -6.10 -18.31 -14.13
CA GLY A 99 -6.05 -19.38 -15.12
C GLY A 99 -4.80 -19.38 -15.99
N ARG A 100 -4.74 -20.36 -16.93
CA ARG A 100 -3.57 -20.60 -17.77
C ARG A 100 -3.30 -19.47 -18.78
N ILE A 101 -4.37 -18.92 -19.39
CA ILE A 101 -4.23 -17.89 -20.43
C ILE A 101 -3.53 -16.65 -19.87
N ASN A 102 -3.96 -16.14 -18.73
CA ASN A 102 -3.31 -14.98 -18.14
C ASN A 102 -1.86 -15.26 -17.75
N ASN A 103 -1.53 -16.48 -17.28
CA ASN A 103 -0.15 -16.82 -16.97
C ASN A 103 0.74 -16.96 -18.22
N LEU A 104 0.18 -17.28 -19.39
CA LEU A 104 0.89 -17.19 -20.68
C LEU A 104 1.08 -15.73 -21.12
N ILE A 105 0.12 -14.84 -20.85
CA ILE A 105 0.30 -13.41 -21.06
C ILE A 105 1.42 -12.88 -20.16
N TYR A 106 1.46 -13.27 -18.87
CA TYR A 106 2.56 -12.91 -17.96
C TYR A 106 3.92 -13.40 -18.45
N LEU A 107 3.98 -14.56 -19.12
CA LEU A 107 5.20 -15.05 -19.76
C LEU A 107 5.65 -14.13 -20.90
N ALA A 108 4.70 -13.66 -21.74
CA ALA A 108 5.00 -12.74 -22.83
C ALA A 108 5.46 -11.37 -22.28
N GLU A 109 4.79 -10.84 -21.24
CA GLU A 109 5.21 -9.63 -20.53
C GLU A 109 6.63 -9.78 -19.95
N ALA A 110 6.94 -10.94 -19.37
CA ALA A 110 8.27 -11.25 -18.83
C ALA A 110 9.35 -11.30 -19.93
N CYS A 111 9.02 -11.74 -21.16
CA CYS A 111 9.95 -11.69 -22.30
C CYS A 111 10.29 -10.26 -22.68
N VAL A 112 9.31 -9.33 -22.71
CA VAL A 112 9.54 -7.90 -22.94
C VAL A 112 10.40 -7.30 -21.85
N LEU A 113 9.99 -7.50 -20.57
CA LEU A 113 10.69 -6.97 -19.42
C LEU A 113 12.17 -7.41 -19.40
N ARG A 114 12.43 -8.70 -19.64
CA ARG A 114 13.80 -9.24 -19.70
C ARG A 114 14.67 -8.54 -20.72
N GLN A 115 14.12 -8.24 -21.91
CA GLN A 115 14.87 -7.53 -22.96
C GLN A 115 15.23 -6.12 -22.50
N TRP A 116 14.27 -5.37 -21.98
CA TRP A 116 14.50 -4.01 -21.50
C TRP A 116 15.48 -3.93 -20.33
N LEU A 117 15.42 -4.89 -19.40
CA LEU A 117 16.37 -4.96 -18.29
C LEU A 117 17.78 -5.30 -18.73
N ALA A 118 17.93 -6.17 -19.74
CA ALA A 118 19.23 -6.50 -20.32
C ALA A 118 19.85 -5.30 -21.06
N GLU A 119 19.06 -4.56 -21.83
CA GLU A 119 19.47 -3.33 -22.52
C GLU A 119 19.91 -2.26 -21.50
N ALA A 120 19.15 -2.08 -20.42
CA ALA A 120 19.43 -1.12 -19.37
C ALA A 120 20.49 -1.59 -18.35
N LYS A 121 20.98 -2.83 -18.46
CA LYS A 121 21.95 -3.48 -17.56
C LYS A 121 21.51 -3.45 -16.09
N ILE A 122 20.23 -3.71 -15.83
CA ILE A 122 19.65 -3.69 -14.49
C ILE A 122 19.84 -5.06 -13.83
N PRO A 123 20.53 -5.14 -12.68
CA PRO A 123 20.86 -6.40 -12.01
C PRO A 123 19.77 -6.97 -11.12
N HIS A 124 18.78 -6.16 -10.72
CA HIS A 124 17.72 -6.56 -9.78
C HIS A 124 16.38 -5.90 -10.08
N ILE A 125 15.29 -6.67 -9.89
CA ILE A 125 13.91 -6.20 -9.97
C ILE A 125 13.29 -6.25 -8.58
N HIS A 126 12.64 -5.16 -8.16
CA HIS A 126 11.77 -5.15 -7.00
C HIS A 126 10.31 -4.96 -7.43
N ALA A 127 9.45 -5.94 -7.14
CA ALA A 127 8.04 -5.86 -7.47
C ALA A 127 7.22 -5.41 -6.27
N HIS A 128 6.23 -4.54 -6.48
CA HIS A 128 5.22 -4.26 -5.46
C HIS A 128 3.99 -5.11 -5.69
N PHE A 129 3.46 -5.64 -4.59
CA PHE A 129 2.40 -6.64 -4.48
C PHE A 129 2.80 -8.04 -4.96
N GLY A 130 2.51 -9.04 -4.15
CA GLY A 130 2.74 -10.46 -4.45
C GLY A 130 1.81 -11.03 -5.55
N THR A 131 1.19 -10.18 -6.37
CA THR A 131 0.19 -10.56 -7.38
C THR A 131 0.81 -10.80 -8.76
N ASN A 132 0.26 -10.18 -9.81
CA ASN A 132 0.70 -10.37 -11.21
C ASN A 132 2.07 -9.74 -11.51
N SER A 133 2.40 -8.56 -10.95
CA SER A 133 3.74 -7.96 -11.09
C SER A 133 4.84 -8.92 -10.64
N THR A 134 4.67 -9.55 -9.49
CA THR A 134 5.62 -10.55 -8.99
C THR A 134 5.65 -11.82 -9.84
N ALA A 135 4.51 -12.24 -10.43
CA ALA A 135 4.50 -13.37 -11.37
C ALA A 135 5.35 -13.08 -12.62
N VAL A 136 5.25 -11.86 -13.15
CA VAL A 136 6.06 -11.41 -14.30
C VAL A 136 7.55 -11.32 -13.92
N ALA A 137 7.89 -10.79 -12.73
CA ALA A 137 9.27 -10.75 -12.25
C ALA A 137 9.87 -12.16 -12.07
N MET A 138 9.11 -13.10 -11.49
CA MET A 138 9.50 -14.49 -11.33
C MET A 138 9.76 -15.18 -12.69
N LEU A 139 8.86 -15.04 -13.65
CA LEU A 139 9.01 -15.59 -14.99
C LEU A 139 10.19 -14.94 -15.72
N CYS A 140 10.42 -13.64 -15.56
CA CYS A 140 11.59 -12.93 -16.08
C CYS A 140 12.88 -13.55 -15.53
N ARG A 141 12.97 -13.84 -14.22
CA ARG A 141 14.13 -14.53 -13.62
C ARG A 141 14.36 -15.90 -14.23
N VAL A 142 13.33 -16.72 -14.41
CA VAL A 142 13.42 -18.05 -15.00
C VAL A 142 13.84 -18.03 -16.46
N LEU A 143 13.51 -16.96 -17.20
CA LEU A 143 13.99 -16.69 -18.57
C LEU A 143 15.46 -16.27 -18.61
N GLY A 144 16.16 -16.24 -17.48
CA GLY A 144 17.55 -15.80 -17.36
C GLY A 144 17.70 -14.28 -17.28
N GLY A 145 16.70 -13.61 -16.74
CA GLY A 145 16.74 -12.21 -16.30
C GLY A 145 17.42 -12.05 -14.93
N PRO A 146 17.48 -10.81 -14.41
CA PRO A 146 18.12 -10.48 -13.14
C PRO A 146 17.42 -11.16 -11.96
N THR A 147 18.03 -11.11 -10.76
CA THR A 147 17.38 -11.51 -9.51
C THR A 147 16.15 -10.64 -9.24
N TYR A 148 15.22 -11.15 -8.44
CA TYR A 148 14.09 -10.34 -8.04
C TYR A 148 13.73 -10.50 -6.56
N SER A 149 13.06 -9.49 -6.05
CA SER A 149 12.40 -9.46 -4.75
C SER A 149 11.01 -8.83 -4.88
N PHE A 150 10.20 -8.91 -3.83
CA PHE A 150 8.91 -8.21 -3.82
C PHE A 150 8.48 -7.82 -2.41
N THR A 151 7.64 -6.77 -2.34
CA THR A 151 6.95 -6.35 -1.12
C THR A 151 5.49 -6.79 -1.15
N ALA A 152 5.07 -7.50 -0.10
CA ALA A 152 3.67 -7.83 0.17
C ALA A 152 3.05 -6.77 1.10
N HIS A 153 1.89 -6.23 0.69
CA HIS A 153 1.29 -5.08 1.35
C HIS A 153 0.07 -5.39 2.20
N GLY A 154 -0.61 -6.52 1.98
CA GLY A 154 -1.78 -6.77 2.80
C GLY A 154 -2.78 -7.81 2.29
N PRO A 155 -4.09 -7.52 2.45
CA PRO A 155 -5.12 -8.54 2.33
C PRO A 155 -5.13 -9.27 0.99
N GLU A 156 -4.89 -8.57 -0.12
CA GLU A 156 -4.95 -9.17 -1.47
C GLU A 156 -4.00 -10.37 -1.63
N GLU A 157 -2.85 -10.34 -0.94
CA GLU A 157 -1.90 -11.44 -0.94
C GLU A 157 -2.25 -12.54 0.05
N PHE A 158 -2.84 -12.16 1.20
CA PHE A 158 -3.04 -13.08 2.32
C PHE A 158 -4.40 -13.76 2.31
N ASP A 159 -5.40 -13.17 1.64
CA ASP A 159 -6.73 -13.77 1.48
C ASP A 159 -6.74 -14.90 0.45
N LYS A 160 -5.88 -14.82 -0.57
CA LYS A 160 -5.86 -15.79 -1.68
C LYS A 160 -4.46 -16.31 -2.03
N PRO A 161 -3.61 -16.69 -1.05
CA PRO A 161 -2.20 -16.99 -1.29
C PRO A 161 -2.00 -18.16 -2.25
N MET A 162 -2.85 -19.17 -2.20
CA MET A 162 -2.81 -20.33 -3.12
C MET A 162 -3.26 -19.92 -4.54
N ALA A 163 -4.24 -19.05 -4.66
CA ALA A 163 -4.76 -18.60 -5.95
C ALA A 163 -3.76 -17.68 -6.70
N ILE A 164 -2.91 -16.97 -5.98
CA ILE A 164 -1.83 -16.17 -6.56
C ILE A 164 -0.48 -16.90 -6.61
N ARG A 165 -0.40 -18.13 -6.09
CA ARG A 165 0.82 -18.94 -6.00
C ARG A 165 1.95 -18.20 -5.27
N LEU A 166 1.62 -17.74 -4.08
CA LEU A 166 2.57 -16.99 -3.23
C LEU A 166 3.78 -17.84 -2.85
N ASP A 167 3.57 -19.15 -2.62
CA ASP A 167 4.58 -20.18 -2.38
C ASP A 167 5.70 -20.17 -3.45
N GLU A 168 5.32 -20.27 -4.72
CA GLU A 168 6.27 -20.30 -5.83
C GLU A 168 7.04 -18.96 -5.94
N LYS A 169 6.36 -17.86 -5.67
CA LYS A 169 6.98 -16.52 -5.74
C LYS A 169 8.02 -16.31 -4.65
N ILE A 170 7.74 -16.78 -3.42
CA ILE A 170 8.69 -16.74 -2.31
C ILE A 170 9.91 -17.61 -2.64
N ASN A 171 9.68 -18.86 -3.10
CA ASN A 171 10.75 -19.79 -3.39
C ASN A 171 11.76 -19.29 -4.43
N HIS A 172 11.29 -18.58 -5.45
CA HIS A 172 12.13 -18.06 -6.53
C HIS A 172 12.74 -16.68 -6.26
N ALA A 173 12.24 -15.94 -5.24
CA ALA A 173 12.74 -14.62 -4.89
C ALA A 173 14.11 -14.67 -4.19
N ALA A 174 14.92 -13.64 -4.37
CA ALA A 174 16.14 -13.43 -3.60
C ALA A 174 15.81 -13.10 -2.14
N PHE A 175 14.83 -12.22 -1.93
CA PHE A 175 14.22 -11.93 -0.64
C PHE A 175 12.77 -11.44 -0.83
N VAL A 176 12.00 -11.43 0.25
CA VAL A 176 10.62 -10.95 0.29
C VAL A 176 10.45 -9.99 1.45
N VAL A 177 9.71 -8.92 1.24
CA VAL A 177 9.41 -7.91 2.27
C VAL A 177 7.96 -8.03 2.71
N GLY A 178 7.74 -8.17 4.01
CA GLY A 178 6.48 -7.86 4.67
C GLY A 178 6.55 -6.47 5.29
N ILE A 179 5.52 -5.64 5.11
CA ILE A 179 5.50 -4.26 5.62
C ILE A 179 5.29 -4.17 7.15
N SER A 180 5.13 -5.30 7.82
CA SER A 180 4.94 -5.42 9.27
C SER A 180 5.32 -6.84 9.73
N ASN A 181 5.42 -7.07 11.04
CA ASN A 181 5.61 -8.42 11.59
C ASN A 181 4.39 -9.30 11.32
N PHE A 182 3.17 -8.74 11.32
CA PHE A 182 1.99 -9.44 10.86
C PHE A 182 2.18 -9.92 9.39
N GLY A 183 2.58 -9.01 8.49
CA GLY A 183 2.85 -9.36 7.08
C GLY A 183 3.90 -10.46 6.96
N ARG A 184 5.01 -10.37 7.73
CA ARG A 184 6.02 -11.43 7.80
C ARG A 184 5.42 -12.76 8.25
N SER A 185 4.61 -12.77 9.31
CA SER A 185 3.98 -13.99 9.82
C SER A 185 3.06 -14.65 8.77
N GLN A 186 2.32 -13.83 8.01
CA GLN A 186 1.47 -14.33 6.93
C GLN A 186 2.31 -14.96 5.80
N LEU A 187 3.41 -14.34 5.40
CA LEU A 187 4.32 -14.89 4.39
C LEU A 187 4.95 -16.21 4.85
N CYS A 188 5.39 -16.30 6.10
CA CYS A 188 5.95 -17.53 6.69
C CYS A 188 4.97 -18.71 6.66
N ARG A 189 3.66 -18.49 6.75
CA ARG A 189 2.64 -19.54 6.67
C ARG A 189 2.57 -20.23 5.31
N TRP A 190 3.09 -19.60 4.26
CA TRP A 190 2.93 -20.02 2.86
C TRP A 190 4.23 -20.43 2.18
N CYS A 191 5.29 -20.63 2.96
CA CYS A 191 6.56 -21.20 2.49
C CYS A 191 7.14 -22.18 3.51
N GLU A 192 8.09 -22.98 3.07
CA GLU A 192 8.83 -23.89 3.93
C GLU A 192 9.75 -23.12 4.89
N PHE A 193 10.09 -23.75 6.00
CA PHE A 193 10.86 -23.12 7.08
C PHE A 193 12.25 -22.63 6.60
N ASP A 194 12.88 -23.34 5.69
CA ASP A 194 14.18 -22.98 5.08
C ASP A 194 14.13 -21.70 4.24
N GLN A 195 12.92 -21.21 3.89
CA GLN A 195 12.71 -19.95 3.17
C GLN A 195 12.48 -18.75 4.10
N TRP A 196 12.29 -18.96 5.40
CA TRP A 196 11.95 -17.88 6.34
C TRP A 196 13.00 -16.80 6.43
N ASP A 197 14.28 -17.13 6.24
CA ASP A 197 15.37 -16.17 6.25
C ASP A 197 15.32 -15.18 5.08
N LYS A 198 14.60 -15.50 3.99
CA LYS A 198 14.35 -14.57 2.90
C LYS A 198 13.31 -13.51 3.25
N ILE A 199 12.46 -13.74 4.26
CA ILE A 199 11.34 -12.87 4.59
C ILE A 199 11.82 -11.81 5.59
N LYS A 200 11.90 -10.58 5.11
CA LYS A 200 12.38 -9.40 5.86
C LYS A 200 11.22 -8.47 6.21
N VAL A 201 11.38 -7.68 7.24
CA VAL A 201 10.43 -6.62 7.59
C VAL A 201 11.04 -5.28 7.22
N VAL A 202 10.39 -4.56 6.29
CA VAL A 202 10.68 -3.17 5.96
C VAL A 202 9.33 -2.46 5.86
N GLY A 203 9.11 -1.47 6.72
CA GLY A 203 7.85 -0.75 6.80
C GLY A 203 7.65 0.19 5.62
N CYS A 204 6.38 0.48 5.30
CA CYS A 204 6.07 1.69 4.54
C CYS A 204 6.44 2.91 5.39
N GLY A 205 6.89 3.98 4.74
CA GLY A 205 7.27 5.21 5.41
C GLY A 205 6.46 6.41 4.96
N VAL A 206 6.46 7.45 5.78
CA VAL A 206 5.99 8.79 5.44
C VAL A 206 7.19 9.71 5.18
N ASP A 207 6.99 10.69 4.33
CA ASP A 207 8.00 11.66 3.90
C ASP A 207 7.96 12.95 4.73
N GLU A 208 8.85 13.89 4.40
CA GLU A 208 9.01 15.17 5.08
C GLU A 208 7.75 16.05 5.04
N LEU A 209 6.80 15.77 4.14
CA LEU A 209 5.50 16.47 4.14
C LEU A 209 4.73 16.24 5.46
N PHE A 210 4.91 15.07 6.07
CA PHE A 210 4.24 14.66 7.31
C PHE A 210 5.21 14.55 8.50
N LEU A 211 6.47 14.17 8.26
CA LEU A 211 7.51 14.10 9.28
C LEU A 211 8.23 15.46 9.45
N ASP A 212 9.07 15.53 10.47
CA ASP A 212 9.98 16.64 10.77
C ASP A 212 9.27 18.00 10.91
N GLN A 213 7.98 17.96 11.26
CA GLN A 213 7.24 19.17 11.60
C GLN A 213 7.61 19.58 13.04
N ASP A 214 8.04 20.83 13.22
CA ASP A 214 8.12 21.40 14.56
C ASP A 214 6.70 21.36 15.19
N PRO A 215 6.50 20.63 16.31
CA PRO A 215 5.20 20.55 16.96
C PRO A 215 4.61 21.93 17.30
N SER A 216 5.47 22.93 17.57
CA SER A 216 5.04 24.30 17.87
C SER A 216 4.54 25.05 16.65
N ALA A 217 4.93 24.63 15.44
CA ALA A 217 4.48 25.21 14.17
C ALA A 217 3.19 24.54 13.65
N LEU A 218 2.79 23.41 14.22
CA LEU A 218 1.53 22.76 13.84
C LEU A 218 0.33 23.53 14.44
N PRO A 219 -0.77 23.66 13.68
CA PRO A 219 -1.99 24.22 14.24
C PRO A 219 -2.48 23.37 15.41
N PRO A 220 -3.05 24.00 16.46
CA PRO A 220 -3.57 23.29 17.62
C PRO A 220 -4.64 22.27 17.20
N ILE A 221 -4.81 21.23 18.01
CA ILE A 221 -5.89 20.27 17.79
C ILE A 221 -7.24 20.98 17.98
N PRO A 222 -8.16 20.92 17.00
CA PRO A 222 -9.43 21.61 17.09
C PRO A 222 -10.28 21.18 18.31
N GLU A 223 -10.97 22.12 18.93
CA GLU A 223 -11.97 21.82 19.96
C GLU A 223 -13.23 21.18 19.35
N ALA A 224 -13.60 21.62 18.13
CA ALA A 224 -14.73 21.07 17.42
C ALA A 224 -14.53 19.55 17.15
N PRO A 225 -15.57 18.72 17.33
CA PRO A 225 -15.49 17.27 17.19
C PRO A 225 -15.44 16.85 15.71
N ARG A 226 -14.41 17.31 15.00
CA ARG A 226 -14.14 17.03 13.60
C ARG A 226 -13.27 15.81 13.45
N PHE A 227 -13.72 14.90 12.60
CA PHE A 227 -13.01 13.68 12.26
C PHE A 227 -12.82 13.57 10.76
N VAL A 228 -11.75 12.92 10.35
CA VAL A 228 -11.49 12.60 8.96
C VAL A 228 -11.26 11.10 8.77
N CYS A 229 -11.87 10.53 7.75
CA CYS A 229 -11.63 9.16 7.29
C CYS A 229 -10.96 9.23 5.91
N VAL A 230 -9.69 8.85 5.83
CA VAL A 230 -8.91 8.94 4.60
C VAL A 230 -8.77 7.58 3.95
N GLY A 231 -9.15 7.45 2.69
CA GLY A 231 -8.96 6.23 1.91
C GLY A 231 -10.01 6.01 0.82
N ARG A 232 -9.76 5.01 -0.02
CA ARG A 232 -10.71 4.62 -1.07
C ARG A 232 -12.08 4.27 -0.46
N LEU A 233 -13.15 4.67 -1.13
CA LEU A 233 -14.51 4.32 -0.73
C LEU A 233 -14.86 2.90 -1.24
N VAL A 234 -14.45 1.89 -0.46
CA VAL A 234 -14.61 0.46 -0.78
C VAL A 234 -15.03 -0.33 0.47
N PRO A 235 -15.71 -1.49 0.31
CA PRO A 235 -16.29 -2.24 1.45
C PRO A 235 -15.30 -2.53 2.57
N GLN A 236 -14.06 -2.90 2.23
CA GLN A 236 -13.03 -3.26 3.21
C GLN A 236 -12.64 -2.14 4.18
N LYS A 237 -12.95 -0.87 3.84
CA LYS A 237 -12.60 0.30 4.68
C LYS A 237 -13.64 0.62 5.76
N GLY A 238 -14.79 -0.05 5.77
CA GLY A 238 -15.78 0.06 6.83
C GLY A 238 -16.51 1.41 6.91
N GLN A 239 -16.52 2.23 5.84
CA GLN A 239 -17.15 3.57 5.87
C GLN A 239 -18.65 3.51 6.18
N MET A 240 -19.36 2.47 5.73
CA MET A 240 -20.79 2.29 6.08
C MET A 240 -20.97 2.11 7.57
N LEU A 241 -20.11 1.31 8.22
CA LEU A 241 -20.11 1.12 9.66
C LEU A 241 -19.87 2.44 10.42
N LEU A 242 -19.00 3.30 9.88
CA LEU A 242 -18.72 4.61 10.45
C LEU A 242 -19.96 5.53 10.42
N LEU A 243 -20.75 5.48 9.36
CA LEU A 243 -22.02 6.22 9.29
C LEU A 243 -23.00 5.76 10.35
N GLU A 244 -23.12 4.45 10.59
CA GLU A 244 -23.99 3.91 11.66
C GLU A 244 -23.53 4.38 13.07
N ALA A 245 -22.20 4.40 13.30
CA ALA A 245 -21.67 4.90 14.57
C ALA A 245 -21.95 6.39 14.77
N VAL A 246 -21.81 7.21 13.72
CA VAL A 246 -22.12 8.64 13.76
C VAL A 246 -23.63 8.88 13.96
N ALA A 247 -24.49 8.11 13.28
CA ALA A 247 -25.95 8.19 13.47
C ALA A 247 -26.36 7.86 14.91
N LYS A 248 -25.81 6.77 15.47
CA LYS A 248 -26.05 6.38 16.88
C LYS A 248 -25.65 7.49 17.85
N LEU A 249 -24.53 8.17 17.61
CA LEU A 249 -24.09 9.30 18.44
C LEU A 249 -25.03 10.51 18.27
N ALA A 250 -25.51 10.76 17.06
CA ALA A 250 -26.44 11.84 16.77
C ALA A 250 -27.79 11.64 17.52
N GLU A 251 -28.32 10.41 17.58
CA GLU A 251 -29.51 10.05 18.37
C GLU A 251 -29.32 10.30 19.88
N GLN A 252 -28.07 10.20 20.34
CA GLN A 252 -27.69 10.47 21.74
C GLN A 252 -27.35 11.96 22.00
N GLY A 253 -27.58 12.83 21.02
CA GLY A 253 -27.28 14.26 21.13
C GLY A 253 -25.80 14.62 21.02
N VAL A 254 -24.92 13.67 20.70
CA VAL A 254 -23.50 13.92 20.50
C VAL A 254 -23.26 14.40 19.06
N ARG A 255 -22.68 15.58 18.89
CA ARG A 255 -22.34 16.11 17.57
C ARG A 255 -20.99 15.57 17.15
N ILE A 256 -20.93 14.99 15.94
CA ILE A 256 -19.71 14.59 15.23
C ILE A 256 -19.76 15.22 13.82
N GLU A 257 -18.67 15.84 13.41
CA GLU A 257 -18.46 16.31 12.04
C GLU A 257 -17.44 15.35 11.38
N LEU A 258 -17.82 14.76 10.24
CA LEU A 258 -17.02 13.73 9.57
C LEU A 258 -16.75 14.10 8.11
N THR A 259 -15.48 14.09 7.71
CA THR A 259 -15.09 14.16 6.30
C THR A 259 -14.56 12.81 5.83
N PHE A 260 -15.10 12.32 4.72
CA PHE A 260 -14.48 11.24 3.95
C PHE A 260 -13.57 11.84 2.88
N ALA A 261 -12.26 11.67 3.02
CA ALA A 261 -11.24 12.10 2.07
C ALA A 261 -10.86 10.89 1.18
N GLY A 262 -11.43 10.85 0.00
CA GLY A 262 -11.28 9.77 -0.96
C GLY A 262 -12.52 9.55 -1.80
N ASP A 263 -12.40 8.66 -2.79
CA ASP A 263 -13.49 8.30 -3.69
C ASP A 263 -13.47 6.79 -3.99
N GLY A 264 -14.51 6.27 -4.62
CA GLY A 264 -14.59 4.87 -4.99
C GLY A 264 -16.00 4.34 -5.20
N ALA A 265 -16.09 3.03 -5.44
CA ALA A 265 -17.35 2.37 -5.82
C ALA A 265 -18.47 2.49 -4.77
N LEU A 266 -18.15 2.72 -3.50
CA LEU A 266 -19.16 2.91 -2.44
C LEU A 266 -19.77 4.32 -2.39
N ARG A 267 -19.25 5.31 -3.13
CA ARG A 267 -19.76 6.68 -3.07
C ARG A 267 -21.27 6.80 -3.18
N PRO A 268 -21.95 6.20 -4.21
CA PRO A 268 -23.40 6.33 -4.33
C PRO A 268 -24.16 5.71 -3.14
N ALA A 269 -23.66 4.60 -2.61
CA ALA A 269 -24.26 3.95 -1.44
C ALA A 269 -24.09 4.80 -0.15
N LEU A 270 -22.94 5.44 0.02
CA LEU A 270 -22.70 6.36 1.13
C LEU A 270 -23.59 7.60 1.03
N GLU A 271 -23.73 8.22 -0.14
CA GLU A 271 -24.62 9.37 -0.37
C GLU A 271 -26.07 9.03 -0.01
N LYS A 272 -26.55 7.88 -0.48
CA LYS A 272 -27.88 7.38 -0.12
C LYS A 272 -28.01 7.18 1.39
N ARG A 273 -27.04 6.53 2.03
CA ARG A 273 -27.09 6.25 3.46
C ARG A 273 -27.01 7.50 4.33
N ILE A 274 -26.22 8.49 3.96
CA ILE A 274 -26.16 9.80 4.61
C ILE A 274 -27.52 10.49 4.59
N ALA A 275 -28.23 10.43 3.47
CA ALA A 275 -29.57 11.01 3.35
C ALA A 275 -30.61 10.25 4.21
N GLU A 276 -30.61 8.91 4.20
CA GLU A 276 -31.48 8.06 5.03
C GLU A 276 -31.30 8.34 6.53
N LEU A 277 -30.04 8.47 6.97
CA LEU A 277 -29.68 8.75 8.36
C LEU A 277 -29.78 10.23 8.74
N LYS A 278 -30.15 11.11 7.78
CA LYS A 278 -30.26 12.58 7.97
C LYS A 278 -28.96 13.22 8.50
N LEU A 279 -27.81 12.76 7.99
CA LEU A 279 -26.48 13.21 8.40
C LEU A 279 -25.85 14.26 7.45
N GLY A 280 -26.62 14.83 6.51
CA GLY A 280 -26.10 15.75 5.48
C GLY A 280 -25.47 17.04 6.02
N ASP A 281 -25.82 17.47 7.24
CA ASP A 281 -25.24 18.63 7.93
C ASP A 281 -23.94 18.31 8.68
N ARG A 282 -23.54 17.03 8.77
CA ARG A 282 -22.44 16.54 9.60
C ARG A 282 -21.40 15.72 8.82
N VAL A 283 -21.79 15.15 7.67
CA VAL A 283 -20.94 14.24 6.90
C VAL A 283 -20.69 14.81 5.51
N ARG A 284 -19.42 14.97 5.15
CA ARG A 284 -18.97 15.46 3.85
C ARG A 284 -18.19 14.39 3.09
N LEU A 285 -18.51 14.17 1.82
CA LEU A 285 -17.73 13.35 0.89
C LEU A 285 -16.82 14.27 0.05
N GLY A 286 -15.53 14.31 0.42
CA GLY A 286 -14.56 15.27 -0.14
C GLY A 286 -13.97 14.85 -1.50
N GLY A 287 -14.17 13.61 -1.95
CA GLY A 287 -13.55 13.11 -3.18
C GLY A 287 -12.05 12.86 -3.06
N TRP A 288 -11.39 12.59 -4.19
CA TRP A 288 -9.93 12.44 -4.23
C TRP A 288 -9.22 13.72 -3.83
N MET A 289 -8.18 13.59 -3.04
CA MET A 289 -7.38 14.71 -2.52
C MET A 289 -5.89 14.46 -2.80
N SER A 290 -5.14 15.57 -3.02
CA SER A 290 -3.68 15.52 -3.02
C SER A 290 -3.14 15.26 -1.61
N ASN A 291 -1.86 14.89 -1.48
CA ASN A 291 -1.26 14.68 -0.16
C ASN A 291 -1.28 15.96 0.70
N GLU A 292 -1.14 17.13 0.08
CA GLU A 292 -1.25 18.44 0.77
C GLU A 292 -2.67 18.66 1.30
N GLN A 293 -3.70 18.31 0.52
CA GLN A 293 -5.09 18.42 0.94
C GLN A 293 -5.42 17.42 2.06
N VAL A 294 -4.92 16.18 1.95
CA VAL A 294 -5.04 15.17 3.02
C VAL A 294 -4.37 15.68 4.30
N ARG A 295 -3.16 16.25 4.20
CA ARG A 295 -2.47 16.86 5.33
C ARG A 295 -3.31 17.98 5.97
N ALA A 296 -3.90 18.86 5.18
CA ALA A 296 -4.75 19.92 5.69
C ALA A 296 -6.01 19.39 6.40
N GLU A 297 -6.68 18.38 5.85
CA GLU A 297 -7.84 17.75 6.49
C GLU A 297 -7.46 17.05 7.81
N LEU A 298 -6.31 16.38 7.86
CA LEU A 298 -5.79 15.77 9.10
C LEU A 298 -5.53 16.84 10.16
N LEU A 299 -4.86 17.94 9.80
CA LEU A 299 -4.57 19.03 10.73
C LEU A 299 -5.84 19.75 11.23
N ASN A 300 -6.88 19.83 10.41
CA ASN A 300 -8.18 20.39 10.76
C ASN A 300 -9.08 19.42 11.53
N SER A 301 -8.61 18.23 11.80
CA SER A 301 -9.35 17.18 12.51
C SER A 301 -8.82 16.99 13.92
N ARG A 302 -9.72 16.64 14.83
CA ARG A 302 -9.43 16.28 16.21
C ARG A 302 -8.74 14.93 16.31
N ALA A 303 -9.20 14.00 15.49
CA ALA A 303 -8.58 12.70 15.27
C ALA A 303 -8.93 12.15 13.89
N MET A 304 -8.11 11.25 13.39
CA MET A 304 -8.43 10.46 12.21
C MET A 304 -9.22 9.22 12.61
N VAL A 305 -10.16 8.76 11.79
CA VAL A 305 -10.89 7.50 12.01
C VAL A 305 -10.77 6.58 10.81
N LEU A 306 -10.40 5.31 11.05
CA LEU A 306 -10.27 4.28 10.00
C LEU A 306 -10.81 2.94 10.52
N PRO A 307 -12.11 2.62 10.34
CA PRO A 307 -12.73 1.42 10.86
C PRO A 307 -12.66 0.23 9.90
N SER A 308 -11.52 0.02 9.26
CA SER A 308 -11.33 -0.99 8.22
C SER A 308 -11.58 -2.41 8.72
N PHE A 309 -12.08 -3.26 7.82
CA PHE A 309 -12.22 -4.71 8.03
C PHE A 309 -10.95 -5.48 7.59
N ALA A 310 -10.19 -4.93 6.65
CA ALA A 310 -8.98 -5.57 6.14
C ALA A 310 -7.93 -4.52 5.74
N GLU A 311 -6.70 -4.73 6.21
CA GLU A 311 -5.50 -3.90 5.94
C GLU A 311 -4.23 -4.75 5.97
N GLY A 312 -3.12 -4.17 5.51
CA GLY A 312 -1.80 -4.62 5.92
C GLY A 312 -1.30 -3.80 7.12
N LEU A 313 -0.86 -2.59 6.83
CA LEU A 313 -0.61 -1.51 7.79
C LEU A 313 -0.89 -0.17 7.08
N PRO A 314 -1.99 0.52 7.43
CA PRO A 314 -2.45 1.69 6.68
C PRO A 314 -1.50 2.88 6.80
N VAL A 315 -1.00 3.38 5.67
CA VAL A 315 -0.09 4.54 5.62
C VAL A 315 -0.75 5.81 6.14
N VAL A 316 -2.05 5.96 5.93
CA VAL A 316 -2.81 7.14 6.41
C VAL A 316 -2.86 7.25 7.95
N ILE A 317 -2.72 6.12 8.67
CA ILE A 317 -2.52 6.13 10.14
C ILE A 317 -1.14 6.71 10.47
N MET A 318 -0.11 6.35 9.72
CA MET A 318 1.22 6.92 9.89
C MET A 318 1.21 8.43 9.64
N GLU A 319 0.50 8.87 8.59
CA GLU A 319 0.34 10.28 8.24
C GLU A 319 -0.35 11.08 9.34
N ALA A 320 -1.45 10.56 9.90
CA ALA A 320 -2.16 11.22 11.00
C ALA A 320 -1.30 11.32 12.26
N LEU A 321 -0.67 10.20 12.67
CA LEU A 321 0.18 10.17 13.85
C LEU A 321 1.43 11.06 13.70
N ALA A 322 2.04 11.12 12.52
CA ALA A 322 3.17 12.02 12.23
C ALA A 322 2.80 13.49 12.39
N LEU A 323 1.54 13.85 12.12
CA LEU A 323 0.98 15.20 12.32
C LEU A 323 0.42 15.41 13.75
N HIS A 324 0.80 14.58 14.71
CA HIS A 324 0.34 14.66 16.09
C HIS A 324 -1.19 14.56 16.23
N ARG A 325 -1.87 13.83 15.33
CA ARG A 325 -3.31 13.56 15.42
C ARG A 325 -3.53 12.12 15.87
N PRO A 326 -4.20 11.91 17.02
CA PRO A 326 -4.59 10.58 17.46
C PRO A 326 -5.50 9.89 16.45
N VAL A 327 -5.62 8.57 16.55
CA VAL A 327 -6.43 7.79 15.60
C VAL A 327 -7.44 6.90 16.32
N VAL A 328 -8.61 6.74 15.70
CA VAL A 328 -9.59 5.70 16.03
C VAL A 328 -9.51 4.65 14.93
N THR A 329 -9.16 3.41 15.26
CA THR A 329 -8.95 2.37 14.25
C THR A 329 -9.31 0.99 14.78
N THR A 330 -9.40 0.01 13.87
CA THR A 330 -9.70 -1.38 14.21
C THR A 330 -8.45 -2.19 14.57
N ARG A 331 -8.62 -3.18 15.44
CA ARG A 331 -7.57 -4.12 15.86
C ARG A 331 -7.39 -5.22 14.82
N ILE A 332 -6.79 -4.89 13.67
CA ILE A 332 -6.56 -5.82 12.56
C ILE A 332 -5.13 -5.76 12.05
N ALA A 333 -4.69 -6.85 11.48
CA ALA A 333 -3.42 -6.97 10.77
C ALA A 333 -2.23 -6.34 11.54
N GLY A 334 -1.43 -5.49 10.88
CA GLY A 334 -0.31 -4.78 11.48
C GLY A 334 -0.69 -3.54 12.30
N THR A 335 -1.96 -3.12 12.32
CA THR A 335 -2.39 -1.90 13.01
C THR A 335 -1.97 -1.85 14.49
N PRO A 336 -2.09 -2.94 15.30
CA PRO A 336 -1.66 -2.94 16.70
C PRO A 336 -0.13 -2.82 16.90
N GLU A 337 0.66 -3.04 15.85
CA GLU A 337 2.11 -2.81 15.93
C GLU A 337 2.45 -1.31 15.99
N LEU A 338 1.60 -0.47 15.42
CA LEU A 338 1.77 0.98 15.38
C LEU A 338 0.88 1.69 16.42
N VAL A 339 -0.42 1.38 16.45
CA VAL A 339 -1.40 2.07 17.28
C VAL A 339 -1.63 1.30 18.58
N THR A 340 -1.47 2.00 19.71
CA THR A 340 -1.78 1.52 21.05
C THR A 340 -2.71 2.53 21.75
N ASP A 341 -3.18 2.19 22.93
CA ASP A 341 -3.97 3.08 23.82
C ASP A 341 -3.28 4.39 24.17
N LYS A 342 -1.94 4.46 23.98
CA LYS A 342 -1.15 5.67 24.20
C LYS A 342 -1.20 6.69 23.06
N CYS A 343 -1.65 6.29 21.87
CA CYS A 343 -1.70 7.17 20.69
C CYS A 343 -3.01 7.08 19.89
N GLY A 344 -4.00 6.33 20.39
CA GLY A 344 -5.29 6.20 19.72
C GLY A 344 -6.25 5.27 20.44
N TRP A 345 -7.40 5.04 19.84
CA TRP A 345 -8.42 4.10 20.30
C TRP A 345 -8.52 2.95 19.31
N VAL A 346 -8.31 1.73 19.80
CA VAL A 346 -8.30 0.53 18.97
C VAL A 346 -9.52 -0.32 19.30
N VAL A 347 -10.44 -0.44 18.35
CA VAL A 347 -11.73 -1.10 18.50
C VAL A 347 -11.81 -2.43 17.74
N THR A 348 -12.79 -3.25 18.06
CA THR A 348 -13.09 -4.48 17.34
C THR A 348 -13.63 -4.16 15.94
N ALA A 349 -13.09 -4.80 14.91
CA ALA A 349 -13.60 -4.65 13.54
C ALA A 349 -15.05 -5.15 13.46
N GLY A 350 -15.93 -4.33 12.86
CA GLY A 350 -17.36 -4.67 12.73
C GLY A 350 -18.24 -4.19 13.89
N SER A 351 -17.67 -3.69 15.00
CA SER A 351 -18.45 -3.22 16.14
C SER A 351 -18.83 -1.74 15.99
N VAL A 352 -20.08 -1.46 15.69
CA VAL A 352 -20.66 -0.09 15.70
C VAL A 352 -20.57 0.53 17.10
N ASP A 353 -20.83 -0.27 18.12
CA ASP A 353 -20.91 0.19 19.50
C ASP A 353 -19.55 0.65 20.03
N GLU A 354 -18.51 -0.18 19.85
CA GLU A 354 -17.15 0.19 20.23
C GLU A 354 -16.64 1.40 19.42
N LEU A 355 -16.98 1.47 18.13
CA LEU A 355 -16.61 2.60 17.29
C LEU A 355 -17.29 3.90 17.74
N ALA A 356 -18.58 3.86 18.06
CA ALA A 356 -19.31 5.01 18.61
C ALA A 356 -18.72 5.44 19.96
N ASP A 357 -18.41 4.50 20.84
CA ASP A 357 -17.79 4.80 22.13
C ASP A 357 -16.40 5.42 21.99
N ALA A 358 -15.58 4.93 21.06
CA ALA A 358 -14.27 5.50 20.78
C ALA A 358 -14.38 6.93 20.20
N LEU A 359 -15.32 7.16 19.28
CA LEU A 359 -15.59 8.50 18.75
C LEU A 359 -16.08 9.46 19.85
N ARG A 360 -16.95 9.00 20.76
CA ARG A 360 -17.40 9.79 21.91
C ARG A 360 -16.23 10.17 22.82
N LYS A 361 -15.37 9.20 23.18
CA LYS A 361 -14.15 9.44 23.97
C LYS A 361 -13.24 10.44 23.28
N ALA A 362 -12.97 10.26 21.99
CA ALA A 362 -12.13 11.16 21.22
C ALA A 362 -12.73 12.58 21.13
N SER A 363 -14.06 12.71 21.03
CA SER A 363 -14.73 14.02 20.98
C SER A 363 -14.70 14.76 22.32
N SER A 364 -14.69 14.06 23.46
CA SER A 364 -14.70 14.63 24.81
C SER A 364 -13.32 14.67 25.49
N ALA A 365 -12.27 14.11 24.88
CA ALA A 365 -10.91 14.11 25.42
C ALA A 365 -10.38 15.55 25.60
N THR A 366 -9.58 15.80 26.63
CA THR A 366 -8.97 17.12 26.84
C THR A 366 -7.88 17.41 25.78
N TYR A 367 -7.53 18.68 25.63
CA TYR A 367 -6.42 19.05 24.75
C TYR A 367 -5.11 18.37 25.17
N GLU A 368 -4.81 18.35 26.46
CA GLU A 368 -3.60 17.77 27.03
C GLU A 368 -3.53 16.26 26.76
N GLU A 369 -4.66 15.57 26.85
CA GLU A 369 -4.76 14.14 26.55
C GLU A 369 -4.48 13.87 25.07
N LEU A 370 -5.12 14.62 24.18
CA LEU A 370 -4.91 14.50 22.74
C LEU A 370 -3.49 14.87 22.32
N ALA A 371 -2.92 15.94 22.91
CA ALA A 371 -1.55 16.37 22.64
C ALA A 371 -0.54 15.30 23.07
N ARG A 372 -0.73 14.68 24.24
CA ARG A 372 0.09 13.57 24.73
C ARG A 372 0.00 12.35 23.80
N MET A 373 -1.23 11.99 23.38
CA MET A 373 -1.44 10.89 22.43
C MET A 373 -0.81 11.17 21.08
N GLY A 374 -0.94 12.39 20.58
CA GLY A 374 -0.32 12.84 19.32
C GLY A 374 1.20 12.76 19.37
N ALA A 375 1.82 13.25 20.47
CA ALA A 375 3.27 13.20 20.65
C ALA A 375 3.81 11.76 20.65
N GLU A 376 3.15 10.84 21.35
CA GLU A 376 3.54 9.43 21.34
C GLU A 376 3.37 8.80 19.95
N GLY A 377 2.28 9.13 19.24
CA GLY A 377 2.05 8.67 17.87
C GLY A 377 3.15 9.12 16.92
N ALA A 378 3.51 10.41 16.94
CA ALA A 378 4.56 10.99 16.10
C ALA A 378 5.93 10.34 16.39
N ARG A 379 6.29 10.16 17.66
CA ARG A 379 7.52 9.46 18.07
C ARG A 379 7.59 8.05 17.47
N ARG A 380 6.51 7.27 17.56
CA ARG A 380 6.45 5.90 17.01
C ARG A 380 6.61 5.87 15.50
N VAL A 381 6.01 6.83 14.79
CA VAL A 381 6.14 6.92 13.34
C VAL A 381 7.57 7.31 12.96
N GLN A 382 8.16 8.30 13.63
CA GLN A 382 9.53 8.72 13.38
C GLN A 382 10.54 7.58 13.56
N GLU A 383 10.36 6.74 14.57
CA GLU A 383 11.24 5.61 14.85
C GLU A 383 11.10 4.44 13.87
N ARG A 384 9.89 4.20 13.34
CA ARG A 384 9.56 2.94 12.65
C ARG A 384 9.04 3.10 11.22
N HIS A 385 8.66 4.32 10.83
CA HIS A 385 8.01 4.59 9.55
C HIS A 385 8.53 5.86 8.87
N ASN A 386 9.78 6.22 9.13
CA ASN A 386 10.49 7.24 8.38
C ASN A 386 10.93 6.66 7.03
N SER A 387 10.47 7.26 5.92
CA SER A 387 10.70 6.74 4.56
C SER A 387 12.19 6.59 4.23
N ARG A 388 13.04 7.53 4.68
CA ARG A 388 14.49 7.48 4.44
C ARG A 388 15.17 6.33 5.21
N THR A 389 14.74 6.09 6.45
CA THR A 389 15.26 4.98 7.26
C THR A 389 14.87 3.64 6.66
N GLU A 390 13.60 3.49 6.28
CA GLU A 390 13.10 2.24 5.67
C GLU A 390 13.74 2.01 4.29
N ALA A 391 13.87 3.06 3.46
CA ALA A 391 14.60 2.97 2.18
C ALA A 391 16.07 2.55 2.37
N SER A 392 16.75 3.02 3.44
CA SER A 392 18.11 2.58 3.76
C SER A 392 18.19 1.09 4.12
N ARG A 393 17.16 0.56 4.80
CA ARG A 393 17.06 -0.89 5.09
C ARG A 393 16.86 -1.69 3.80
N LEU A 394 15.97 -1.21 2.93
CA LEU A 394 15.68 -1.85 1.65
C LEU A 394 16.89 -1.81 0.71
N MET A 395 17.61 -0.68 0.65
CA MET A 395 18.85 -0.53 -0.13
C MET A 395 19.89 -1.58 0.22
N ARG A 396 20.11 -1.85 1.52
CA ARG A 396 21.03 -2.91 1.97
C ARG A 396 20.61 -4.30 1.51
N LEU A 397 19.31 -4.59 1.45
CA LEU A 397 18.81 -5.86 0.90
C LEU A 397 19.06 -5.96 -0.60
N PHE A 398 18.91 -4.86 -1.33
CA PHE A 398 19.26 -4.82 -2.77
C PHE A 398 20.73 -5.04 -3.00
N GLU A 399 21.62 -4.42 -2.23
CA GLU A 399 23.08 -4.63 -2.32
C GLU A 399 23.44 -6.11 -2.15
N GLN A 400 22.85 -6.78 -1.16
CA GLN A 400 23.05 -8.22 -0.95
C GLN A 400 22.51 -9.05 -2.13
N ALA A 401 21.34 -8.71 -2.68
CA ALA A 401 20.72 -9.45 -3.79
C ALA A 401 21.43 -9.29 -5.15
N VAL A 402 22.17 -8.21 -5.33
CA VAL A 402 22.93 -7.94 -6.57
C VAL A 402 24.29 -8.66 -6.53
N THR A 403 24.83 -8.96 -5.35
CA THR A 403 26.13 -9.61 -5.17
C THR A 403 26.06 -11.14 -5.33
N ILE A 404 24.85 -11.71 -5.28
CA ILE A 404 24.56 -13.14 -5.50
C ILE A 404 24.36 -13.42 -7.00
#